data_c6cda423fb64ec701627fdbfd00d91aa
#
_entry.id   c6cda423fb64ec701627fdbfd00d91aa
#
_cell.length_a   1.000
_cell.length_b   1.000
_cell.length_c   1.000
_cell.angle_alpha   90.00
_cell.angle_beta   90.00
_cell.angle_gamma   90.00
#
_symmetry.space_group_name_H-M   'P 1'
#
loop_
_entity.id
_entity.type
_entity.pdbx_description
1 polymer ?
#
loop_
_entity_poly.entity_id
_entity_poly.type
_entity_poly.pdbx_seq_one_letter_code
_entity_poly.pdbx_strand_id
1 'polypeptide(L)'
;MESEVAMKSDKKERGQSVLLFAILMPLMSLFLLGILDYMVTNARVMETVAVADLSAHAGAQEITVLPDGTINVTARGNQVAALYFNAQRPSYTQLVSVSCGRVQNRPACLVQAQTRSAGYLLSARWVTVRAIGYLANGVTRGDQ
;
A
#
# COMPACT_ATOMS: atom_id res chain seq x y z
N MET A 1 -30.88 -20.97 57.57
CA MET A 1 -30.77 -21.74 56.34
C MET A 1 -30.71 -20.85 55.06
N GLU A 2 -31.39 -19.73 55.00
CA GLU A 2 -31.38 -18.84 53.81
C GLU A 2 -30.04 -18.09 53.59
N SER A 3 -29.32 -17.73 54.66
CA SER A 3 -28.04 -17.00 54.53
C SER A 3 -26.89 -17.83 53.95
N GLU A 4 -26.90 -19.14 54.12
CA GLU A 4 -25.86 -20.04 53.67
C GLU A 4 -25.99 -20.34 52.14
N VAL A 5 -27.21 -20.35 51.63
CA VAL A 5 -27.52 -20.54 50.20
C VAL A 5 -27.15 -19.29 49.40
N ALA A 6 -27.38 -18.07 49.94
CA ALA A 6 -27.03 -16.82 49.26
C ALA A 6 -25.49 -16.66 49.12
N MET A 7 -24.74 -17.02 50.17
CA MET A 7 -23.26 -16.95 50.17
C MET A 7 -22.61 -17.93 49.21
N LYS A 8 -23.25 -19.08 48.94
CA LYS A 8 -22.77 -20.10 48.00
C LYS A 8 -23.01 -19.72 46.56
N SER A 9 -24.09 -18.97 46.26
CA SER A 9 -24.40 -18.43 44.92
C SER A 9 -23.39 -17.36 44.49
N ASP A 10 -23.06 -16.43 45.38
CA ASP A 10 -22.14 -15.31 45.10
C ASP A 10 -20.70 -15.81 44.77
N LYS A 11 -20.22 -16.87 45.41
CA LYS A 11 -18.93 -17.50 45.07
C LYS A 11 -18.88 -18.16 43.70
N LYS A 12 -19.99 -18.72 43.25
CA LYS A 12 -20.09 -19.39 41.96
C LYS A 12 -20.09 -18.37 40.79
N GLU A 13 -20.75 -17.24 40.95
CA GLU A 13 -20.80 -16.16 39.98
C GLU A 13 -19.44 -15.46 39.79
N ARG A 14 -18.70 -15.24 40.90
CA ARG A 14 -17.34 -14.66 40.88
C ARG A 14 -16.35 -15.54 40.10
N GLY A 15 -16.43 -16.86 40.27
CA GLY A 15 -15.58 -17.80 39.52
C GLY A 15 -15.85 -17.81 38.02
N GLN A 16 -17.10 -17.68 37.63
CA GLN A 16 -17.53 -17.66 36.24
C GLN A 16 -17.06 -16.38 35.52
N SER A 17 -17.10 -15.22 36.16
CA SER A 17 -16.61 -13.95 35.61
C SER A 17 -15.11 -13.99 35.36
N VAL A 18 -14.30 -14.54 36.27
CA VAL A 18 -12.85 -14.66 36.11
C VAL A 18 -12.49 -15.56 34.91
N LEU A 19 -13.21 -16.68 34.73
CA LEU A 19 -13.01 -17.58 33.58
C LEU A 19 -13.34 -16.88 32.29
N LEU A 20 -14.41 -16.10 32.26
CA LEU A 20 -14.86 -15.36 31.08
C LEU A 20 -13.84 -14.28 30.69
N PHE A 21 -13.30 -13.56 31.66
CA PHE A 21 -12.21 -12.59 31.44
C PHE A 21 -10.93 -13.26 30.92
N ALA A 22 -10.57 -14.42 31.46
CA ALA A 22 -9.37 -15.14 31.03
C ALA A 22 -9.43 -15.59 29.57
N ILE A 23 -10.61 -15.85 29.03
CA ILE A 23 -10.82 -16.20 27.63
C ILE A 23 -10.97 -14.95 26.75
N LEU A 24 -11.69 -13.93 27.25
CA LEU A 24 -12.00 -12.74 26.47
C LEU A 24 -10.75 -11.86 26.20
N MET A 25 -9.87 -11.71 27.21
CA MET A 25 -8.67 -10.89 27.11
C MET A 25 -7.75 -11.30 25.95
N PRO A 26 -7.31 -12.55 25.79
CA PRO A 26 -6.46 -12.95 24.68
C PRO A 26 -7.19 -12.83 23.32
N LEU A 27 -8.49 -13.08 23.27
CA LEU A 27 -9.28 -12.94 22.05
C LEU A 27 -9.37 -11.47 21.61
N MET A 28 -9.59 -10.55 22.52
CA MET A 28 -9.55 -9.11 22.25
C MET A 28 -8.16 -8.64 21.82
N SER A 29 -7.10 -9.18 22.44
CA SER A 29 -5.73 -8.87 22.05
C SER A 29 -5.41 -9.31 20.63
N LEU A 30 -5.82 -10.50 20.23
CA LEU A 30 -5.67 -11.00 18.84
C LEU A 30 -6.46 -10.15 17.85
N PHE A 31 -7.66 -9.73 18.21
CA PHE A 31 -8.47 -8.85 17.37
C PHE A 31 -7.81 -7.48 17.17
N LEU A 32 -7.27 -6.88 18.23
CA LEU A 32 -6.52 -5.61 18.14
C LEU A 32 -5.27 -5.74 17.30
N LEU A 33 -4.50 -6.83 17.44
CA LEU A 33 -3.33 -7.09 16.59
C LEU A 33 -3.72 -7.24 15.12
N GLY A 34 -4.85 -7.87 14.82
CA GLY A 34 -5.38 -7.97 13.45
C GLY A 34 -5.72 -6.60 12.84
N ILE A 35 -6.36 -5.72 13.63
CA ILE A 35 -6.65 -4.35 13.20
C ILE A 35 -5.36 -3.58 12.94
N LEU A 36 -4.37 -3.67 13.82
CA LEU A 36 -3.08 -3.01 13.66
C LEU A 36 -2.36 -3.50 12.40
N ASP A 37 -2.34 -4.81 12.16
CA ASP A 37 -1.71 -5.39 10.97
C ASP A 37 -2.37 -4.88 9.68
N TYR A 38 -3.70 -4.82 9.67
CA TYR A 38 -4.45 -4.26 8.55
C TYR A 38 -4.16 -2.76 8.33
N MET A 39 -4.19 -1.95 9.38
CA MET A 39 -3.97 -0.49 9.29
C MET A 39 -2.56 -0.18 8.79
N VAL A 40 -1.53 -0.81 9.36
CA VAL A 40 -0.13 -0.58 8.95
C VAL A 40 0.12 -1.08 7.54
N THR A 41 -0.44 -2.23 7.16
CA THR A 41 -0.33 -2.75 5.79
C THR A 41 -0.98 -1.79 4.80
N ASN A 42 -2.19 -1.30 5.09
CA ASN A 42 -2.88 -0.35 4.22
C ASN A 42 -2.11 0.98 4.08
N ALA A 43 -1.56 1.51 5.16
CA ALA A 43 -0.71 2.71 5.12
C ALA A 43 0.52 2.50 4.22
N ARG A 44 1.21 1.36 4.33
CA ARG A 44 2.36 1.02 3.47
C ARG A 44 1.97 0.89 2.00
N VAL A 45 0.81 0.28 1.71
CA VAL A 45 0.29 0.17 0.34
C VAL A 45 0.02 1.55 -0.24
N MET A 46 -0.67 2.43 0.50
CA MET A 46 -0.98 3.79 0.05
C MET A 46 0.29 4.62 -0.20
N GLU A 47 1.27 4.54 0.67
CA GLU A 47 2.56 5.22 0.48
C GLU A 47 3.29 4.69 -0.76
N THR A 48 3.29 3.38 -0.97
CA THR A 48 3.90 2.77 -2.16
C THR A 48 3.19 3.19 -3.44
N VAL A 49 1.86 3.26 -3.42
CA VAL A 49 1.05 3.76 -4.55
C VAL A 49 1.40 5.21 -4.85
N ALA A 50 1.50 6.07 -3.84
CA ALA A 50 1.83 7.49 -4.03
C ALA A 50 3.22 7.66 -4.68
N VAL A 51 4.23 6.92 -4.21
CA VAL A 51 5.59 6.96 -4.80
C VAL A 51 5.57 6.41 -6.24
N ALA A 52 4.85 5.32 -6.49
CA ALA A 52 4.73 4.75 -7.82
C ALA A 52 4.01 5.70 -8.79
N ASP A 53 2.96 6.38 -8.33
CA ASP A 53 2.19 7.34 -9.13
C ASP A 53 3.05 8.56 -9.51
N LEU A 54 3.74 9.17 -8.55
CA LEU A 54 4.67 10.27 -8.82
C LEU A 54 5.77 9.86 -9.80
N SER A 55 6.31 8.65 -9.64
CA SER A 55 7.33 8.10 -10.53
C SER A 55 6.81 7.87 -11.95
N ALA A 56 5.59 7.35 -12.08
CA ALA A 56 4.94 7.14 -13.36
C ALA A 56 4.69 8.46 -14.08
N HIS A 57 4.25 9.50 -13.36
CA HIS A 57 4.08 10.85 -13.92
C HIS A 57 5.41 11.47 -14.34
N ALA A 58 6.46 11.36 -13.52
CA ALA A 58 7.79 11.84 -13.86
C ALA A 58 8.33 11.20 -15.15
N GLY A 59 8.16 9.88 -15.29
CA GLY A 59 8.54 9.17 -16.52
C GLY A 59 7.69 9.54 -17.73
N ALA A 60 6.38 9.78 -17.52
CA ALA A 60 5.48 10.15 -18.61
C ALA A 60 5.80 11.53 -19.20
N GLN A 61 6.34 12.46 -18.41
CA GLN A 61 6.76 13.78 -18.90
C GLN A 61 7.97 13.74 -19.86
N GLU A 62 8.73 12.64 -19.85
CA GLU A 62 9.85 12.43 -20.79
C GLU A 62 9.40 11.82 -22.12
N ILE A 63 8.11 11.50 -22.29
CA ILE A 63 7.56 10.98 -23.52
C ILE A 63 7.29 12.15 -24.48
N THR A 64 7.88 12.10 -25.69
CA THR A 64 7.59 13.08 -26.72
C THR A 64 6.63 12.50 -27.74
N VAL A 65 5.64 13.28 -28.14
CA VAL A 65 4.71 12.93 -29.22
C VAL A 65 5.12 13.74 -30.43
N LEU A 66 5.45 13.05 -31.52
CA LEU A 66 5.79 13.71 -32.79
C LEU A 66 4.51 14.25 -33.46
N PRO A 67 4.66 15.20 -34.42
CA PRO A 67 3.52 15.78 -35.14
C PRO A 67 2.69 14.77 -35.93
N ASP A 68 3.26 13.64 -36.31
CA ASP A 68 2.60 12.50 -36.96
C ASP A 68 1.81 11.61 -36.02
N GLY A 69 1.78 11.95 -34.73
CA GLY A 69 1.13 11.17 -33.67
C GLY A 69 1.93 9.95 -33.22
N THR A 70 3.13 9.75 -33.74
CA THR A 70 4.02 8.68 -33.26
C THR A 70 4.59 9.08 -31.88
N ILE A 71 4.67 8.10 -30.98
CA ILE A 71 5.22 8.30 -29.65
C ILE A 71 6.69 7.91 -29.69
N ASN A 72 7.56 8.86 -29.45
CA ASN A 72 8.97 8.58 -29.23
C ASN A 72 9.18 8.28 -27.75
N VAL A 73 9.18 7.00 -27.42
CA VAL A 73 9.52 6.52 -26.08
C VAL A 73 11.02 6.38 -25.99
N THR A 74 11.66 7.40 -25.47
CA THR A 74 13.08 7.29 -25.15
C THR A 74 13.27 6.38 -23.94
N ALA A 75 14.37 5.61 -23.89
CA ALA A 75 14.78 4.87 -22.72
C ALA A 75 14.88 5.76 -21.46
N ARG A 76 14.98 7.06 -21.66
CA ARG A 76 15.04 8.08 -20.62
C ARG A 76 13.78 8.12 -19.73
N GLY A 77 12.56 7.95 -20.29
CA GLY A 77 11.33 7.89 -19.49
C GLY A 77 11.36 6.77 -18.47
N ASN A 78 11.80 5.57 -18.87
CA ASN A 78 11.96 4.44 -17.97
C ASN A 78 13.02 4.70 -16.90
N GLN A 79 14.15 5.32 -17.29
CA GLN A 79 15.23 5.64 -16.36
C GLN A 79 14.80 6.68 -15.34
N VAL A 80 14.13 7.77 -15.75
CA VAL A 80 13.64 8.83 -14.88
C VAL A 80 12.63 8.27 -13.88
N ALA A 81 11.65 7.49 -14.35
CA ALA A 81 10.68 6.86 -13.46
C ALA A 81 11.37 5.94 -12.43
N ALA A 82 12.31 5.11 -12.86
CA ALA A 82 13.03 4.21 -11.96
C ALA A 82 13.90 4.97 -10.94
N LEU A 83 14.60 6.03 -11.37
CA LEU A 83 15.41 6.88 -10.48
C LEU A 83 14.53 7.57 -9.44
N TYR A 84 13.41 8.15 -9.87
CA TYR A 84 12.47 8.84 -8.99
C TYR A 84 11.89 7.90 -7.93
N PHE A 85 11.46 6.70 -8.36
CA PHE A 85 10.98 5.67 -7.44
C PHE A 85 12.05 5.27 -6.43
N ASN A 86 13.25 4.95 -6.90
CA ASN A 86 14.34 4.50 -6.02
C ASN A 86 14.82 5.58 -5.04
N ALA A 87 14.72 6.86 -5.42
CA ALA A 87 15.09 7.98 -4.55
C ALA A 87 14.08 8.20 -3.40
N GLN A 88 12.80 7.87 -3.62
CA GLN A 88 11.75 8.16 -2.66
C GLN A 88 11.15 6.93 -1.99
N ARG A 89 11.50 5.73 -2.44
CA ARG A 89 10.91 4.49 -1.93
C ARG A 89 11.23 4.25 -0.45
N PRO A 90 10.25 3.87 0.37
CA PRO A 90 10.50 3.31 1.69
C PRO A 90 11.26 1.97 1.63
N SER A 91 11.94 1.63 2.72
CA SER A 91 12.76 0.41 2.80
C SER A 91 11.99 -0.90 2.61
N TYR A 92 10.68 -0.88 2.87
CA TYR A 92 9.77 -2.03 2.72
C TYR A 92 9.16 -2.15 1.32
N THR A 93 9.61 -1.35 0.34
CA THR A 93 9.12 -1.38 -1.04
C THR A 93 10.19 -1.77 -2.03
N GLN A 94 9.78 -2.38 -3.14
CA GLN A 94 10.65 -2.76 -4.25
C GLN A 94 10.00 -2.35 -5.57
N LEU A 95 10.83 -1.84 -6.49
CA LEU A 95 10.43 -1.64 -7.87
C LEU A 95 10.45 -3.00 -8.59
N VAL A 96 9.36 -3.34 -9.25
CA VAL A 96 9.26 -4.59 -10.04
C VAL A 96 9.56 -4.30 -11.50
N SER A 97 8.87 -3.32 -12.09
CA SER A 97 9.08 -2.94 -13.49
C SER A 97 8.60 -1.51 -13.76
N VAL A 98 9.21 -0.92 -14.77
CA VAL A 98 8.78 0.35 -15.38
C VAL A 98 8.63 0.13 -16.87
N SER A 99 7.53 0.58 -17.42
CA SER A 99 7.25 0.51 -18.87
C SER A 99 6.57 1.79 -19.30
N CYS A 100 7.31 2.64 -20.02
CA CYS A 100 6.78 3.84 -20.65
C CYS A 100 6.45 3.54 -22.10
N GLY A 101 5.29 4.00 -22.58
CA GLY A 101 4.84 3.74 -23.92
C GLY A 101 3.39 4.16 -24.14
N ARG A 102 2.62 3.31 -24.81
CA ARG A 102 1.18 3.50 -25.03
C ARG A 102 0.38 2.62 -24.06
N VAL A 103 -0.39 3.23 -23.21
CA VAL A 103 -1.36 2.55 -22.35
C VAL A 103 -2.75 3.05 -22.74
N GLN A 104 -3.67 2.16 -23.09
CA GLN A 104 -5.02 2.53 -23.55
C GLN A 104 -5.01 3.59 -24.68
N ASN A 105 -4.11 3.43 -25.61
CA ASN A 105 -3.90 4.34 -26.76
C ASN A 105 -3.47 5.78 -26.40
N ARG A 106 -2.99 6.01 -25.17
CA ARG A 106 -2.44 7.30 -24.70
C ARG A 106 -1.00 7.12 -24.24
N PRO A 107 -0.14 8.16 -24.44
CA PRO A 107 1.22 8.14 -23.93
C PRO A 107 1.17 8.12 -22.40
N ALA A 108 1.79 7.10 -21.81
CA ALA A 108 1.79 6.90 -20.37
C ALA A 108 2.99 6.05 -19.92
N CYS A 109 3.34 6.15 -18.65
CA CYS A 109 4.25 5.23 -17.99
C CYS A 109 3.49 4.38 -16.97
N LEU A 110 3.74 3.07 -17.00
CA LEU A 110 3.27 2.11 -16.01
C LEU A 110 4.42 1.77 -15.08
N VAL A 111 4.21 1.97 -13.80
CA VAL A 111 5.14 1.57 -12.74
C VAL A 111 4.49 0.46 -11.94
N GLN A 112 5.18 -0.66 -11.79
CA GLN A 112 4.80 -1.75 -10.90
C GLN A 112 5.78 -1.82 -9.76
N ALA A 113 5.27 -1.83 -8.54
CA ALA A 113 6.04 -1.96 -7.33
C ALA A 113 5.42 -2.98 -6.38
N GLN A 114 6.18 -3.42 -5.42
CA GLN A 114 5.73 -4.31 -4.35
C GLN A 114 6.03 -3.69 -3.00
N THR A 115 5.11 -3.86 -2.06
CA THR A 115 5.28 -3.49 -0.66
C THR A 115 5.14 -4.70 0.24
N ARG A 116 5.91 -4.73 1.32
CA ARG A 116 5.85 -5.79 2.32
C ARG A 116 4.79 -5.45 3.36
N SER A 117 3.82 -6.37 3.59
CA SER A 117 2.83 -6.21 4.66
C SER A 117 3.49 -6.16 6.04
N ALA A 118 2.77 -5.66 7.05
CA ALA A 118 3.33 -5.49 8.39
C ALA A 118 3.74 -6.83 9.03
N GLY A 119 2.88 -7.84 8.93
CA GLY A 119 3.17 -9.20 9.39
C GLY A 119 3.20 -9.35 10.92
N TYR A 120 2.37 -8.61 11.65
CA TYR A 120 2.28 -8.72 13.12
C TYR A 120 1.50 -9.94 13.57
N LEU A 121 0.41 -10.26 12.89
CA LEU A 121 -0.44 -11.41 13.18
C LEU A 121 -0.25 -12.52 12.14
N LEU A 122 -0.11 -12.13 10.87
CA LEU A 122 0.08 -13.03 9.74
C LEU A 122 1.51 -12.88 9.21
N SER A 123 2.01 -13.94 8.55
CA SER A 123 3.32 -13.86 7.90
C SER A 123 3.36 -12.71 6.88
N ALA A 124 4.44 -11.94 6.89
CA ALA A 124 4.62 -10.83 5.97
C ALA A 124 4.58 -11.31 4.51
N ARG A 125 3.75 -10.67 3.70
CA ARG A 125 3.54 -10.97 2.27
C ARG A 125 3.87 -9.76 1.41
N TRP A 126 4.25 -10.02 0.17
CA TRP A 126 4.42 -8.99 -0.84
C TRP A 126 3.07 -8.67 -1.49
N VAL A 127 2.72 -7.38 -1.50
CA VAL A 127 1.52 -6.85 -2.16
C VAL A 127 1.97 -6.05 -3.36
N THR A 128 1.50 -6.41 -4.56
CA THR A 128 1.84 -5.71 -5.80
C THR A 128 0.90 -4.53 -6.00
N VAL A 129 1.47 -3.37 -6.29
CA VAL A 129 0.77 -2.14 -6.66
C VAL A 129 1.13 -1.74 -8.09
N ARG A 130 0.22 -1.07 -8.78
CA ARG A 130 0.40 -0.55 -10.13
C ARG A 130 -0.06 0.90 -10.17
N ALA A 131 0.74 1.74 -10.80
CA ALA A 131 0.41 3.13 -11.05
C ALA A 131 0.62 3.46 -12.53
N ILE A 132 -0.25 4.31 -13.09
CA ILE A 132 -0.19 4.73 -14.48
C ILE A 132 -0.18 6.26 -14.49
N GLY A 133 0.93 6.84 -14.92
CA GLY A 133 1.05 8.27 -15.16
C GLY A 133 0.82 8.57 -16.64
N TYR A 134 -0.19 9.37 -16.95
CA TYR A 134 -0.43 9.85 -18.31
C TYR A 134 0.32 11.14 -18.58
N LEU A 135 0.76 11.34 -19.83
CA LEU A 135 1.27 12.63 -20.27
C LEU A 135 0.13 13.65 -20.20
N ALA A 136 0.34 14.72 -19.44
CA ALA A 136 -0.61 15.81 -19.39
C ALA A 136 -0.58 16.58 -20.71
N ASN A 137 -1.62 16.44 -21.54
CA ASN A 137 -1.79 17.26 -22.72
C ASN A 137 -2.02 18.70 -22.33
N GLY A 138 -1.13 19.60 -22.72
CA GLY A 138 -1.34 21.05 -22.58
C GLY A 138 -0.21 21.87 -21.99
N VAL A 139 0.87 21.26 -21.50
CA VAL A 139 2.09 22.01 -21.17
C VAL A 139 3.01 21.97 -22.38
N THR A 140 2.74 22.77 -23.40
CA THR A 140 3.78 23.19 -24.33
C THR A 140 4.83 23.92 -23.50
N ARG A 141 5.99 23.31 -23.33
CA ARG A 141 7.18 24.00 -22.84
C ARG A 141 7.42 25.14 -23.81
N GLY A 142 7.05 26.35 -23.40
CA GLY A 142 7.37 27.53 -24.21
C GLY A 142 8.87 27.56 -24.41
N ASP A 143 9.27 27.49 -25.67
CA ASP A 143 10.65 27.67 -26.09
C ASP A 143 11.08 29.05 -25.60
N GLN A 144 11.96 29.08 -24.61
CA GLN A 144 12.78 30.25 -24.27
C GLN A 144 14.19 30.03 -24.78
#